data_99a48b97b7795948cc3c3f5dd6545c14
#
_entry.id   99a48b97b7795948cc3c3f5dd6545c14
#
_cell.length_a   1.000
_cell.length_b   1.000
_cell.length_c   1.000
_cell.angle_alpha   90.00
_cell.angle_beta   90.00
_cell.angle_gamma   90.00
#
_symmetry.space_group_name_H-M   'P 1'
#
loop_
_entity.id
_entity.type
_entity.pdbx_description
1 polymer ?
#
loop_
_entity_poly.entity_id
_entity_poly.type
_entity_poly.pdbx_seq_one_letter_code
_entity_poly.pdbx_strand_id
1 'polypeptide(L)'
;MKVANHAGFRGSATAWVIALLLCIPAGKAFAQADFYKGKTIRILRGGGPGGSGEFQTRALMRVLEKHIPGHPNLLLVFVSGAAGRKAANMIYSSTPPDGLTIGSIGAGLVVGPILGLPGSQYDLDKFIYLGSTDSGDPYVFYTKADAGWDNLAKLQAASGIRFGGHAVGHPVYVTGRMVAYLLGLKDPKFVTGFTGPEIYIAMDRGELDAHATGAARFVIEKSEWIEKKLIHLHATLTVPKGRHHPKFANLPEFSSFAKTDRERKLLDMFRAFQYPRWPFIFPPGTPPEPVRIIREAMRKSFADPEFRVEFTKLMGDPPAPLSGEEVEQAIKELPRDKEVVELYKQMAGGGPLPAR
;
A
#
# COMPACT_ATOMS: atom_id res chain seq x y z
N MET A 1 17.64 88.61 39.86
CA MET A 1 17.89 87.21 40.13
C MET A 1 16.97 86.39 39.22
N LYS A 2 17.49 85.84 38.11
CA LYS A 2 16.74 85.07 37.09
C LYS A 2 17.11 83.63 37.26
N VAL A 3 16.15 82.77 37.45
CA VAL A 3 16.29 81.32 37.41
C VAL A 3 15.82 80.88 36.07
N ALA A 4 16.68 80.16 35.34
CA ALA A 4 16.38 79.55 34.03
C ALA A 4 15.84 78.16 34.21
N ASN A 5 14.71 77.84 33.61
CA ASN A 5 14.10 76.54 33.50
C ASN A 5 14.65 75.85 32.24
N HIS A 6 15.32 74.69 32.38
CA HIS A 6 15.60 73.81 31.30
C HIS A 6 14.51 72.72 31.22
N ALA A 7 13.73 72.75 30.16
CA ALA A 7 12.79 71.70 29.79
C ALA A 7 13.56 70.63 28.95
N GLY A 8 13.75 69.46 29.50
CA GLY A 8 14.34 68.33 28.80
C GLY A 8 13.35 67.64 27.85
N PHE A 9 13.72 67.56 26.59
CA PHE A 9 12.98 66.85 25.54
C PHE A 9 13.31 65.34 25.63
N ARG A 10 12.42 64.55 26.17
CA ARG A 10 12.51 63.06 26.07
C ARG A 10 11.67 62.60 24.91
N GLY A 11 12.26 62.60 23.72
CA GLY A 11 11.68 62.02 22.50
C GLY A 11 11.79 60.49 22.49
N SER A 12 10.69 59.88 22.21
CA SER A 12 10.34 58.48 22.24
C SER A 12 11.22 57.61 21.32
N ALA A 13 12.06 56.76 21.92
CA ALA A 13 12.76 55.68 21.25
C ALA A 13 11.89 54.40 21.04
N THR A 14 10.60 54.46 21.40
CA THR A 14 9.69 53.30 21.41
C THR A 14 8.90 53.11 20.10
N ALA A 15 8.94 54.03 19.16
CA ALA A 15 8.17 53.96 17.92
C ALA A 15 8.84 53.15 16.77
N TRP A 16 10.15 52.85 16.87
CA TRP A 16 10.90 52.16 15.79
C TRP A 16 11.01 50.64 15.95
N VAL A 17 10.64 50.08 17.11
CA VAL A 17 10.73 48.63 17.35
C VAL A 17 9.50 47.87 16.83
N ILE A 18 8.35 48.54 16.67
CA ILE A 18 7.11 47.87 16.21
C ILE A 18 7.03 47.75 14.69
N ALA A 19 7.77 48.53 13.92
CA ALA A 19 7.78 48.43 12.45
C ALA A 19 8.65 47.29 11.89
N LEU A 20 9.53 46.67 12.68
CA LEU A 20 10.43 45.59 12.21
C LEU A 20 9.88 44.18 12.39
N LEU A 21 8.73 44.00 13.03
CA LEU A 21 8.10 42.69 13.32
C LEU A 21 7.02 42.27 12.32
N LEU A 22 6.73 43.09 11.30
CA LEU A 22 5.71 42.79 10.27
C LEU A 22 6.28 42.41 8.89
N CYS A 23 7.60 42.24 8.74
CA CYS A 23 8.20 41.64 7.58
C CYS A 23 8.29 40.11 7.75
N ILE A 24 7.14 39.43 7.91
CA ILE A 24 7.03 37.98 7.64
C ILE A 24 7.24 37.82 6.14
N PRO A 25 8.18 36.98 5.70
CA PRO A 25 8.55 36.89 4.28
C PRO A 25 7.38 36.31 3.48
N ALA A 26 6.58 37.16 2.87
CA ALA A 26 5.62 36.81 1.82
C ALA A 26 6.33 36.12 0.61
N GLY A 27 7.65 36.22 0.54
CA GLY A 27 8.46 35.63 -0.55
C GLY A 27 8.44 34.11 -0.65
N LYS A 28 8.18 33.38 0.44
CA LYS A 28 8.13 31.91 0.39
C LYS A 28 6.85 31.35 -0.26
N ALA A 29 5.73 32.07 -0.13
CA ALA A 29 4.46 31.63 -0.74
C ALA A 29 4.45 31.84 -2.26
N PHE A 30 5.06 32.89 -2.75
CA PHE A 30 5.15 33.18 -4.20
C PHE A 30 6.14 32.23 -4.91
N ALA A 31 7.27 31.89 -4.30
CA ALA A 31 8.25 30.95 -4.86
C ALA A 31 7.66 29.52 -4.99
N GLN A 32 6.72 29.14 -4.09
CA GLN A 32 6.07 27.86 -4.11
C GLN A 32 5.06 27.71 -5.26
N ALA A 33 4.30 28.78 -5.59
CA ALA A 33 3.36 28.78 -6.70
C ALA A 33 4.06 28.68 -8.07
N ASP A 34 5.29 29.15 -8.17
CA ASP A 34 6.04 29.21 -9.44
C ASP A 34 6.77 27.92 -9.79
N PHE A 35 7.12 27.06 -8.81
CA PHE A 35 7.93 25.88 -9.07
C PHE A 35 7.29 24.94 -10.10
N TYR A 36 6.01 24.64 -9.98
CA TYR A 36 5.30 23.71 -10.86
C TYR A 36 4.51 24.37 -12.00
N LYS A 37 4.43 25.70 -12.02
CA LYS A 37 3.66 26.43 -13.03
C LYS A 37 4.17 26.16 -14.45
N GLY A 38 3.26 25.73 -15.34
CA GLY A 38 3.56 25.38 -16.72
C GLY A 38 4.39 24.12 -16.92
N LYS A 39 4.63 23.33 -15.85
CA LYS A 39 5.37 22.06 -15.92
C LYS A 39 4.44 20.87 -16.05
N THR A 40 5.00 19.74 -16.44
CA THR A 40 4.35 18.43 -16.43
C THR A 40 5.06 17.52 -15.44
N ILE A 41 4.29 16.93 -14.52
CA ILE A 41 4.76 15.88 -13.62
C ILE A 41 4.44 14.52 -14.25
N ARG A 42 5.45 13.70 -14.47
CA ARG A 42 5.27 12.32 -14.94
C ARG A 42 5.06 11.40 -13.75
N ILE A 43 4.01 10.58 -13.80
CA ILE A 43 3.78 9.53 -12.80
C ILE A 43 4.12 8.19 -13.47
N LEU A 44 5.28 7.62 -13.13
CA LEU A 44 5.73 6.33 -13.63
C LEU A 44 5.05 5.21 -12.84
N ARG A 45 4.08 4.56 -13.47
CA ARG A 45 3.34 3.45 -12.87
C ARG A 45 4.06 2.12 -13.10
N GLY A 46 4.48 1.46 -12.02
CA GLY A 46 5.10 0.13 -12.07
C GLY A 46 4.08 -0.98 -12.34
N GLY A 47 3.68 -1.14 -13.59
CA GLY A 47 2.72 -2.13 -14.04
C GLY A 47 2.05 -1.72 -15.34
N GLY A 48 1.22 -2.59 -15.91
CA GLY A 48 0.43 -2.31 -17.12
C GLY A 48 -0.90 -1.62 -16.84
N PRO A 49 -1.64 -1.24 -17.91
CA PRO A 49 -2.99 -0.71 -17.81
C PRO A 49 -4.00 -1.77 -17.35
N GLY A 50 -5.16 -1.32 -16.84
CA GLY A 50 -6.31 -2.16 -16.45
C GLY A 50 -6.24 -2.74 -15.05
N GLY A 51 -5.19 -2.48 -14.27
CA GLY A 51 -5.05 -3.02 -12.92
C GLY A 51 -5.44 -2.04 -11.80
N SER A 52 -5.68 -2.58 -10.60
CA SER A 52 -6.05 -1.79 -9.40
C SER A 52 -5.10 -0.62 -9.13
N GLY A 53 -3.80 -0.78 -9.39
CA GLY A 53 -2.84 0.30 -9.20
C GLY A 53 -2.99 1.46 -10.18
N GLU A 54 -3.47 1.23 -11.41
CA GLU A 54 -3.83 2.31 -12.31
C GLU A 54 -5.07 3.04 -11.79
N PHE A 55 -6.11 2.31 -11.40
CA PHE A 55 -7.35 2.90 -10.93
C PHE A 55 -7.12 3.80 -9.72
N GLN A 56 -6.34 3.35 -8.75
CA GLN A 56 -5.96 4.14 -7.57
C GLN A 56 -5.13 5.37 -7.96
N THR A 57 -4.17 5.22 -8.87
CA THR A 57 -3.35 6.34 -9.35
C THR A 57 -4.21 7.38 -10.06
N ARG A 58 -5.15 6.96 -10.91
CA ARG A 58 -6.07 7.88 -11.61
C ARG A 58 -7.04 8.58 -10.67
N ALA A 59 -7.56 7.87 -9.66
CA ALA A 59 -8.40 8.49 -8.63
C ALA A 59 -7.67 9.62 -7.90
N LEU A 60 -6.39 9.39 -7.55
CA LEU A 60 -5.56 10.43 -6.94
C LEU A 60 -5.26 11.57 -7.91
N MET A 61 -4.88 11.29 -9.16
CA MET A 61 -4.52 12.31 -10.15
C MET A 61 -5.63 13.32 -10.38
N ARG A 62 -6.91 12.92 -10.38
CA ARG A 62 -8.06 13.80 -10.55
C ARG A 62 -8.10 14.96 -9.56
N VAL A 63 -7.66 14.71 -8.32
CA VAL A 63 -7.69 15.73 -7.27
C VAL A 63 -6.32 16.32 -6.97
N LEU A 64 -5.25 15.59 -7.23
CA LEU A 64 -3.89 16.00 -6.91
C LEU A 64 -3.47 17.28 -7.64
N GLU A 65 -3.80 17.39 -8.94
CA GLU A 65 -3.46 18.55 -9.76
C GLU A 65 -3.95 19.86 -9.14
N LYS A 66 -5.18 19.90 -8.65
CA LYS A 66 -5.77 21.11 -8.05
C LYS A 66 -5.15 21.51 -6.71
N HIS A 67 -4.47 20.58 -6.04
CA HIS A 67 -3.80 20.82 -4.76
C HIS A 67 -2.30 21.14 -4.90
N ILE A 68 -1.72 20.96 -6.10
CA ILE A 68 -0.33 21.37 -6.37
C ILE A 68 -0.31 22.83 -6.80
N PRO A 69 0.40 23.74 -6.07
CA PRO A 69 0.58 25.13 -6.52
C PRO A 69 1.15 25.19 -7.92
N GLY A 70 0.57 26.04 -8.76
CA GLY A 70 0.94 26.17 -10.17
C GLY A 70 0.20 25.21 -11.12
N HIS A 71 -0.63 24.31 -10.61
CA HIS A 71 -1.51 23.39 -11.37
C HIS A 71 -0.81 22.72 -12.56
N PRO A 72 0.26 21.91 -12.31
CA PRO A 72 1.00 21.25 -13.39
C PRO A 72 0.16 20.18 -14.06
N ASN A 73 0.41 19.92 -15.34
CA ASN A 73 -0.15 18.74 -15.98
C ASN A 73 0.38 17.45 -15.33
N LEU A 74 -0.49 16.46 -15.12
CA LEU A 74 -0.11 15.13 -14.65
C LEU A 74 -0.18 14.12 -15.79
N LEU A 75 0.93 13.45 -16.08
CA LEU A 75 1.05 12.45 -17.15
C LEU A 75 1.32 11.07 -16.57
N LEU A 76 0.39 10.14 -16.76
CA LEU A 76 0.58 8.73 -16.35
C LEU A 76 1.34 7.96 -17.43
N VAL A 77 2.45 7.33 -17.04
CA VAL A 77 3.32 6.54 -17.92
C VAL A 77 3.47 5.13 -17.35
N PHE A 78 3.17 4.11 -18.15
CA PHE A 78 3.29 2.72 -17.71
C PHE A 78 4.69 2.17 -17.95
N VAL A 79 5.27 1.56 -16.93
CA VAL A 79 6.56 0.86 -16.97
C VAL A 79 6.35 -0.57 -16.45
N SER A 80 5.95 -1.45 -17.34
CA SER A 80 5.68 -2.85 -17.00
C SER A 80 6.97 -3.67 -16.81
N GLY A 81 6.92 -4.65 -15.95
CA GLY A 81 7.98 -5.67 -15.76
C GLY A 81 8.38 -5.90 -14.30
N ALA A 82 8.73 -7.15 -14.02
CA ALA A 82 9.26 -7.62 -12.74
C ALA A 82 8.46 -7.15 -11.51
N ALA A 83 7.11 -7.21 -11.57
CA ALA A 83 6.20 -6.74 -10.52
C ALA A 83 6.46 -5.30 -10.05
N GLY A 84 6.84 -4.40 -10.97
CA GLY A 84 7.14 -2.99 -10.70
C GLY A 84 8.62 -2.69 -10.39
N ARG A 85 9.48 -3.69 -10.19
CA ARG A 85 10.92 -3.47 -9.91
C ARG A 85 11.63 -2.73 -11.05
N LYS A 86 11.23 -2.95 -12.33
CA LYS A 86 11.77 -2.19 -13.45
C LYS A 86 11.54 -0.68 -13.29
N ALA A 87 10.32 -0.28 -12.93
CA ALA A 87 9.99 1.11 -12.67
C ALA A 87 10.75 1.67 -11.45
N ALA A 88 10.85 0.87 -10.37
CA ALA A 88 11.59 1.26 -9.17
C ALA A 88 13.09 1.48 -9.47
N ASN A 89 13.74 0.59 -10.22
CA ASN A 89 15.13 0.78 -10.67
C ASN A 89 15.29 2.06 -11.50
N MET A 90 14.34 2.32 -12.41
CA MET A 90 14.37 3.52 -13.26
C MET A 90 14.25 4.80 -12.42
N ILE A 91 13.33 4.82 -11.44
CA ILE A 91 13.21 5.94 -10.50
C ILE A 91 14.49 6.12 -9.68
N TYR A 92 15.10 5.03 -9.21
CA TYR A 92 16.25 5.08 -8.33
C TYR A 92 17.51 5.58 -9.04
N SER A 93 17.80 5.06 -10.25
CA SER A 93 19.10 5.21 -10.90
C SER A 93 19.13 6.12 -12.12
N SER A 94 17.96 6.32 -12.77
CA SER A 94 17.92 6.98 -14.08
C SER A 94 17.00 8.20 -14.13
N THR A 95 16.28 8.49 -13.06
CA THR A 95 15.37 9.63 -12.99
C THR A 95 16.07 10.83 -12.33
N PRO A 96 16.09 12.01 -12.98
CA PRO A 96 16.62 13.22 -12.35
C PRO A 96 15.86 13.53 -11.04
N PRO A 97 16.54 13.91 -9.96
CA PRO A 97 15.91 14.28 -8.70
C PRO A 97 15.38 15.72 -8.71
N ASP A 98 14.67 16.10 -9.76
CA ASP A 98 14.18 17.46 -10.02
C ASP A 98 12.74 17.71 -9.54
N GLY A 99 12.09 16.69 -8.95
CA GLY A 99 10.71 16.77 -8.48
C GLY A 99 9.65 16.66 -9.59
N LEU A 100 10.03 16.38 -10.84
CA LEU A 100 9.10 16.29 -11.97
C LEU A 100 8.73 14.85 -12.36
N THR A 101 9.24 13.85 -11.65
CA THR A 101 8.88 12.45 -11.89
C THR A 101 8.59 11.73 -10.58
N ILE A 102 7.38 11.23 -10.44
CA ILE A 102 6.89 10.47 -9.28
C ILE A 102 6.77 8.99 -9.69
N GLY A 103 7.31 8.08 -8.90
CA GLY A 103 7.04 6.65 -9.03
C GLY A 103 5.73 6.28 -8.32
N SER A 104 4.86 5.51 -8.96
CA SER A 104 3.70 4.84 -8.36
C SER A 104 3.92 3.34 -8.46
N ILE A 105 4.43 2.72 -7.40
CA ILE A 105 4.90 1.33 -7.43
C ILE A 105 4.03 0.48 -6.49
N GLY A 106 3.73 -0.75 -6.90
CA GLY A 106 3.00 -1.70 -6.05
C GLY A 106 3.90 -2.43 -5.04
N ALA A 107 3.35 -3.43 -4.37
CA ALA A 107 4.04 -4.21 -3.33
C ALA A 107 5.40 -4.81 -3.76
N GLY A 108 5.63 -4.98 -5.08
CA GLY A 108 6.93 -5.43 -5.61
C GLY A 108 8.10 -4.51 -5.29
N LEU A 109 7.84 -3.22 -4.97
CA LEU A 109 8.85 -2.30 -4.46
C LEU A 109 9.52 -2.84 -3.20
N VAL A 110 8.71 -3.30 -2.25
CA VAL A 110 9.16 -3.72 -0.92
C VAL A 110 9.66 -5.16 -0.92
N VAL A 111 8.91 -6.05 -1.53
CA VAL A 111 9.16 -7.51 -1.51
C VAL A 111 10.49 -7.86 -2.15
N GLY A 112 10.83 -7.24 -3.27
CA GLY A 112 12.04 -7.56 -4.05
C GLY A 112 13.33 -7.47 -3.25
N PRO A 113 13.69 -6.30 -2.68
CA PRO A 113 14.92 -6.13 -1.91
C PRO A 113 14.96 -6.97 -0.63
N ILE A 114 13.85 -7.05 0.12
CA ILE A 114 13.81 -7.81 1.38
C ILE A 114 14.02 -9.31 1.15
N LEU A 115 13.42 -9.85 0.09
CA LEU A 115 13.62 -11.26 -0.27
C LEU A 115 14.87 -11.52 -1.09
N GLY A 116 15.65 -10.50 -1.44
CA GLY A 116 16.83 -10.65 -2.30
C GLY A 116 16.48 -11.16 -3.70
N LEU A 117 15.32 -10.78 -4.23
CA LEU A 117 14.91 -11.20 -5.57
C LEU A 117 15.79 -10.54 -6.65
N PRO A 118 16.18 -11.27 -7.69
CA PRO A 118 17.00 -10.73 -8.76
C PRO A 118 16.30 -9.54 -9.45
N GLY A 119 17.10 -8.56 -9.89
CA GLY A 119 16.61 -7.37 -10.57
C GLY A 119 16.11 -6.25 -9.64
N SER A 120 16.29 -6.35 -8.33
CA SER A 120 16.11 -5.24 -7.39
C SER A 120 17.46 -4.50 -7.23
N GLN A 121 17.61 -3.37 -7.90
CA GLN A 121 18.85 -2.56 -7.95
C GLN A 121 18.63 -1.20 -7.27
N TYR A 122 17.89 -1.16 -6.20
CA TYR A 122 17.56 0.04 -5.43
C TYR A 122 17.59 -0.27 -3.94
N ASP A 123 17.79 0.77 -3.16
CA ASP A 123 17.76 0.78 -1.71
C ASP A 123 16.43 1.42 -1.25
N LEU A 124 15.60 0.67 -0.54
CA LEU A 124 14.32 1.14 -0.02
C LEU A 124 14.47 2.35 0.90
N ASP A 125 15.53 2.38 1.70
CA ASP A 125 15.74 3.40 2.71
C ASP A 125 16.20 4.74 2.11
N LYS A 126 16.53 4.78 0.81
CA LYS A 126 16.97 5.99 0.10
C LYS A 126 15.90 6.67 -0.74
N PHE A 127 14.77 6.01 -1.02
CA PHE A 127 13.66 6.69 -1.67
C PHE A 127 13.04 7.75 -0.75
N ILE A 128 12.46 8.76 -1.38
CA ILE A 128 11.67 9.75 -0.67
C ILE A 128 10.20 9.39 -0.86
N TYR A 129 9.56 8.98 0.22
CA TYR A 129 8.16 8.57 0.20
C TYR A 129 7.24 9.79 0.31
N LEU A 130 6.22 9.82 -0.54
CA LEU A 130 5.28 10.95 -0.66
C LEU A 130 3.93 10.63 -0.04
N GLY A 131 3.58 9.35 0.05
CA GLY A 131 2.34 8.83 0.58
C GLY A 131 1.93 7.53 -0.11
N SER A 132 0.81 6.97 0.31
CA SER A 132 0.14 5.83 -0.34
C SER A 132 -1.36 6.07 -0.36
N THR A 133 -2.04 5.65 -1.42
CA THR A 133 -3.50 5.77 -1.53
C THR A 133 -4.25 4.77 -0.67
N ASP A 134 -3.58 3.72 -0.21
CA ASP A 134 -4.20 2.63 0.55
C ASP A 134 -3.19 1.94 1.47
N SER A 135 -3.65 1.56 2.66
CA SER A 135 -2.88 0.87 3.70
C SER A 135 -3.13 -0.64 3.77
N GLY A 136 -3.61 -1.23 2.67
CA GLY A 136 -3.88 -2.66 2.60
C GLY A 136 -5.38 -3.01 2.71
N ASP A 137 -5.66 -4.28 2.45
CA ASP A 137 -7.00 -4.87 2.46
C ASP A 137 -6.93 -6.19 3.24
N PRO A 138 -7.82 -6.44 4.21
CA PRO A 138 -7.91 -7.72 4.89
C PRO A 138 -8.12 -8.86 3.90
N TYR A 139 -7.60 -10.04 4.22
CA TYR A 139 -7.84 -11.25 3.44
C TYR A 139 -8.86 -12.13 4.15
N VAL A 140 -9.68 -12.83 3.37
CA VAL A 140 -10.63 -13.83 3.87
C VAL A 140 -10.32 -15.20 3.24
N PHE A 141 -10.37 -16.24 4.07
CA PHE A 141 -10.20 -17.61 3.66
C PHE A 141 -11.55 -18.36 3.71
N TYR A 142 -11.87 -19.06 2.64
CA TYR A 142 -13.09 -19.83 2.51
C TYR A 142 -12.93 -21.07 1.64
N THR A 143 -13.87 -22.02 1.78
CA THR A 143 -13.98 -23.23 0.97
C THR A 143 -15.39 -23.36 0.39
N LYS A 144 -15.55 -24.16 -0.64
CA LYS A 144 -16.87 -24.52 -1.17
C LYS A 144 -17.70 -25.23 -0.11
N ALA A 145 -19.00 -24.93 -0.05
CA ALA A 145 -19.93 -25.55 0.93
C ALA A 145 -20.18 -27.03 0.62
N ASP A 146 -20.26 -27.40 -0.65
CA ASP A 146 -20.48 -28.78 -1.10
C ASP A 146 -19.33 -29.74 -0.77
N ALA A 147 -18.14 -29.23 -0.44
CA ALA A 147 -17.03 -30.01 0.07
C ALA A 147 -17.25 -30.52 1.52
N GLY A 148 -18.24 -29.99 2.23
CA GLY A 148 -18.62 -30.44 3.57
C GLY A 148 -17.64 -30.03 4.70
N TRP A 149 -16.69 -29.13 4.44
CA TRP A 149 -15.70 -28.65 5.42
C TRP A 149 -16.23 -27.41 6.15
N ASP A 150 -17.32 -27.56 6.88
CA ASP A 150 -18.04 -26.47 7.57
C ASP A 150 -17.34 -25.95 8.83
N ASN A 151 -16.29 -26.63 9.28
CA ASN A 151 -15.49 -26.23 10.44
C ASN A 151 -14.01 -26.61 10.28
N LEU A 152 -13.15 -26.04 11.14
CA LEU A 152 -11.71 -26.24 11.07
C LEU A 152 -11.28 -27.69 11.29
N ALA A 153 -11.97 -28.47 12.14
CA ALA A 153 -11.60 -29.86 12.39
C ALA A 153 -11.81 -30.73 11.15
N LYS A 154 -12.95 -30.58 10.45
CA LYS A 154 -13.20 -31.26 9.17
C LYS A 154 -12.21 -30.83 8.10
N LEU A 155 -11.89 -29.53 8.02
CA LEU A 155 -10.92 -28.98 7.08
C LEU A 155 -9.52 -29.58 7.32
N GLN A 156 -9.08 -29.67 8.57
CA GLN A 156 -7.78 -30.27 8.93
C GLN A 156 -7.72 -31.79 8.72
N ALA A 157 -8.86 -32.46 8.79
CA ALA A 157 -8.95 -33.89 8.48
C ALA A 157 -8.88 -34.17 6.98
N ALA A 158 -9.31 -33.23 6.14
CA ALA A 158 -9.31 -33.34 4.69
C ALA A 158 -7.88 -33.41 4.11
N SER A 159 -7.73 -34.03 2.96
CA SER A 159 -6.46 -34.15 2.22
C SER A 159 -6.65 -33.70 0.78
N GLY A 160 -5.61 -33.13 0.19
CA GLY A 160 -5.60 -32.77 -1.23
C GLY A 160 -6.44 -31.55 -1.59
N ILE A 161 -6.75 -30.66 -0.64
CA ILE A 161 -7.53 -29.44 -0.87
C ILE A 161 -6.85 -28.59 -1.94
N ARG A 162 -7.58 -28.20 -2.99
CA ARG A 162 -7.08 -27.43 -4.13
C ARG A 162 -7.33 -25.94 -3.92
N PHE A 163 -6.25 -25.19 -3.72
CA PHE A 163 -6.27 -23.73 -3.56
C PHE A 163 -6.06 -23.04 -4.90
N GLY A 164 -6.93 -22.09 -5.26
CA GLY A 164 -6.74 -21.24 -6.41
C GLY A 164 -5.78 -20.07 -6.13
N GLY A 165 -4.88 -19.79 -7.07
CA GLY A 165 -3.94 -18.68 -7.00
C GLY A 165 -3.65 -18.05 -8.36
N HIS A 166 -3.17 -16.79 -8.37
CA HIS A 166 -2.80 -16.09 -9.61
C HIS A 166 -1.48 -16.64 -10.18
N ALA A 167 -0.40 -16.34 -9.50
CA ALA A 167 0.95 -16.78 -9.85
C ALA A 167 1.72 -17.09 -8.58
N VAL A 168 2.76 -17.89 -8.71
CA VAL A 168 3.73 -18.14 -7.64
C VAL A 168 4.27 -16.80 -7.13
N GLY A 169 4.28 -16.60 -5.82
CA GLY A 169 4.68 -15.34 -5.17
C GLY A 169 3.63 -14.23 -5.13
N HIS A 170 2.51 -14.37 -5.82
CA HIS A 170 1.42 -13.40 -5.70
C HIS A 170 0.78 -13.45 -4.31
N PRO A 171 0.37 -12.31 -3.69
CA PRO A 171 -0.20 -12.30 -2.34
C PRO A 171 -1.33 -13.30 -2.11
N VAL A 172 -2.26 -13.46 -3.05
CA VAL A 172 -3.35 -14.46 -2.99
C VAL A 172 -2.81 -15.89 -2.87
N TYR A 173 -1.79 -16.23 -3.67
CA TYR A 173 -1.12 -17.53 -3.60
C TYR A 173 -0.41 -17.74 -2.26
N VAL A 174 0.34 -16.72 -1.81
CA VAL A 174 1.07 -16.75 -0.53
C VAL A 174 0.10 -16.91 0.64
N THR A 175 -1.03 -16.20 0.63
CA THR A 175 -2.06 -16.29 1.70
C THR A 175 -2.65 -17.70 1.76
N GLY A 176 -2.98 -18.32 0.63
CA GLY A 176 -3.45 -19.71 0.59
C GLY A 176 -2.44 -20.69 1.19
N ARG A 177 -1.16 -20.52 0.88
CA ARG A 177 -0.06 -21.35 1.43
C ARG A 177 0.14 -21.13 2.92
N MET A 178 0.05 -19.88 3.38
CA MET A 178 0.12 -19.55 4.81
C MET A 178 -1.03 -20.18 5.59
N VAL A 179 -2.26 -20.14 5.06
CA VAL A 179 -3.42 -20.84 5.66
C VAL A 179 -3.15 -22.33 5.77
N ALA A 180 -2.75 -22.96 4.68
CA ALA A 180 -2.48 -24.41 4.66
C ALA A 180 -1.38 -24.80 5.65
N TYR A 181 -0.32 -24.00 5.74
CA TYR A 181 0.77 -24.19 6.70
C TYR A 181 0.29 -24.00 8.14
N LEU A 182 -0.38 -22.90 8.46
CA LEU A 182 -0.83 -22.59 9.83
C LEU A 182 -1.90 -23.56 10.34
N LEU A 183 -2.75 -24.07 9.47
CA LEU A 183 -3.75 -25.08 9.83
C LEU A 183 -3.21 -26.51 9.82
N GLY A 184 -2.00 -26.72 9.26
CA GLY A 184 -1.42 -28.06 9.12
C GLY A 184 -2.23 -28.95 8.19
N LEU A 185 -2.72 -28.41 7.05
CA LEU A 185 -3.53 -29.14 6.09
C LEU A 185 -2.72 -30.25 5.42
N LYS A 186 -3.37 -31.38 5.15
CA LYS A 186 -2.75 -32.57 4.56
C LYS A 186 -2.71 -32.45 3.04
N ASP A 187 -1.51 -32.57 2.46
CA ASP A 187 -1.28 -32.59 1.02
C ASP A 187 -2.01 -31.49 0.20
N PRO A 188 -1.97 -30.21 0.63
CA PRO A 188 -2.67 -29.13 -0.08
C PRO A 188 -2.09 -28.94 -1.48
N LYS A 189 -2.95 -28.70 -2.47
CA LYS A 189 -2.56 -28.43 -3.85
C LYS A 189 -2.75 -26.94 -4.17
N PHE A 190 -1.76 -26.33 -4.81
CA PHE A 190 -1.81 -24.90 -5.18
C PHE A 190 -1.83 -24.79 -6.70
N VAL A 191 -2.98 -24.45 -7.26
CA VAL A 191 -3.19 -24.34 -8.70
C VAL A 191 -3.11 -22.86 -9.08
N THR A 192 -2.17 -22.53 -9.97
CA THR A 192 -1.89 -21.16 -10.39
C THR A 192 -2.17 -20.93 -11.88
N GLY A 193 -2.14 -19.67 -12.31
CA GLY A 193 -2.40 -19.28 -13.70
C GLY A 193 -3.76 -18.60 -13.90
N PHE A 194 -4.53 -18.43 -12.84
CA PHE A 194 -5.86 -17.79 -12.89
C PHE A 194 -5.79 -16.28 -12.63
N THR A 195 -6.70 -15.55 -13.24
CA THR A 195 -7.15 -14.23 -12.77
C THR A 195 -8.18 -14.40 -11.65
N GLY A 196 -8.54 -13.31 -10.93
CA GLY A 196 -9.54 -13.39 -9.86
C GLY A 196 -10.88 -13.99 -10.31
N PRO A 197 -11.51 -13.46 -11.39
CA PRO A 197 -12.76 -14.03 -11.92
C PRO A 197 -12.64 -15.50 -12.37
N GLU A 198 -11.50 -15.90 -12.94
CA GLU A 198 -11.28 -17.30 -13.35
C GLU A 198 -11.20 -18.25 -12.16
N ILE A 199 -10.68 -17.82 -11.01
CA ILE A 199 -10.70 -18.62 -9.78
C ILE A 199 -12.15 -18.92 -9.37
N TYR A 200 -13.02 -17.93 -9.43
CA TYR A 200 -14.44 -18.13 -9.09
C TYR A 200 -15.11 -19.11 -10.06
N ILE A 201 -14.85 -19.00 -11.35
CA ILE A 201 -15.37 -19.94 -12.36
C ILE A 201 -14.85 -21.36 -12.11
N ALA A 202 -13.55 -21.51 -11.80
CA ALA A 202 -12.96 -22.80 -11.49
C ALA A 202 -13.51 -23.42 -10.20
N MET A 203 -13.84 -22.61 -9.20
CA MET A 203 -14.55 -23.05 -8.01
C MET A 203 -15.98 -23.50 -8.34
N ASP A 204 -16.74 -22.73 -9.12
CA ASP A 204 -18.10 -23.12 -9.56
C ASP A 204 -18.10 -24.46 -10.31
N ARG A 205 -17.05 -24.72 -11.12
CA ARG A 205 -16.88 -26.00 -11.87
C ARG A 205 -16.32 -27.15 -11.03
N GLY A 206 -15.99 -26.93 -9.75
CA GLY A 206 -15.38 -27.94 -8.90
C GLY A 206 -13.93 -28.28 -9.24
N GLU A 207 -13.22 -27.40 -9.97
CA GLU A 207 -11.79 -27.52 -10.25
C GLU A 207 -10.94 -27.09 -9.06
N LEU A 208 -11.46 -26.16 -8.24
CA LEU A 208 -10.86 -25.63 -7.03
C LEU A 208 -11.83 -25.77 -5.85
N ASP A 209 -11.27 -25.94 -4.64
CA ASP A 209 -12.02 -26.18 -3.42
C ASP A 209 -11.95 -24.98 -2.45
N ALA A 210 -10.85 -24.25 -2.49
CA ALA A 210 -10.49 -23.25 -1.49
C ALA A 210 -9.88 -22.01 -2.12
N HIS A 211 -10.06 -20.87 -1.47
CA HIS A 211 -9.47 -19.61 -1.88
C HIS A 211 -9.21 -18.70 -0.68
N ALA A 212 -8.13 -17.91 -0.76
CA ALA A 212 -7.82 -16.86 0.20
C ALA A 212 -7.52 -15.56 -0.55
N THR A 213 -8.38 -14.55 -0.42
CA THR A 213 -8.34 -13.34 -1.26
C THR A 213 -8.65 -12.08 -0.47
N GLY A 214 -8.42 -10.91 -1.08
CA GLY A 214 -8.81 -9.61 -0.52
C GLY A 214 -10.31 -9.51 -0.26
N ALA A 215 -10.67 -9.10 0.95
CA ALA A 215 -12.04 -9.13 1.46
C ALA A 215 -12.96 -8.18 0.71
N ALA A 216 -12.51 -6.95 0.44
CA ALA A 216 -13.32 -5.92 -0.21
C ALA A 216 -13.80 -6.36 -1.59
N ARG A 217 -12.86 -6.78 -2.44
CA ARG A 217 -13.19 -7.21 -3.79
C ARG A 217 -14.05 -8.47 -3.84
N PHE A 218 -13.78 -9.43 -2.95
CA PHE A 218 -14.58 -10.63 -2.82
C PHE A 218 -16.05 -10.32 -2.51
N VAL A 219 -16.29 -9.40 -1.58
CA VAL A 219 -17.64 -8.98 -1.22
C VAL A 219 -18.38 -8.34 -2.40
N ILE A 220 -17.70 -7.56 -3.23
CA ILE A 220 -18.31 -6.93 -4.42
C ILE A 220 -18.63 -7.96 -5.49
N GLU A 221 -17.69 -8.85 -5.77
CA GLU A 221 -17.79 -9.79 -6.90
C GLU A 221 -18.63 -11.03 -6.58
N LYS A 222 -18.74 -11.42 -5.30
CA LYS A 222 -19.33 -12.69 -4.86
C LYS A 222 -20.14 -12.59 -3.56
N SER A 223 -20.81 -11.46 -3.28
CA SER A 223 -21.71 -11.33 -2.14
C SER A 223 -22.77 -12.44 -2.11
N GLU A 224 -23.26 -12.85 -3.27
CA GLU A 224 -24.24 -13.92 -3.42
C GLU A 224 -23.78 -15.27 -2.86
N TRP A 225 -22.48 -15.58 -2.90
CA TRP A 225 -21.95 -16.83 -2.33
C TRP A 225 -22.10 -16.86 -0.82
N ILE A 226 -21.95 -15.69 -0.17
CA ILE A 226 -22.15 -15.53 1.27
C ILE A 226 -23.64 -15.63 1.59
N GLU A 227 -24.49 -14.90 0.87
CA GLU A 227 -25.94 -14.82 1.09
C GLU A 227 -26.63 -16.18 0.89
N LYS A 228 -26.24 -16.91 -0.18
CA LYS A 228 -26.77 -18.23 -0.52
C LYS A 228 -26.05 -19.38 0.21
N LYS A 229 -25.07 -19.08 1.09
CA LYS A 229 -24.27 -20.08 1.83
C LYS A 229 -23.59 -21.12 0.92
N LEU A 230 -23.09 -20.68 -0.23
CA LEU A 230 -22.38 -21.55 -1.18
C LEU A 230 -20.93 -21.81 -0.76
N ILE A 231 -20.47 -21.14 0.27
CA ILE A 231 -19.11 -21.27 0.84
C ILE A 231 -19.19 -21.36 2.37
N HIS A 232 -18.14 -21.94 2.94
CA HIS A 232 -17.83 -21.87 4.36
C HIS A 232 -16.68 -20.85 4.58
N LEU A 233 -16.96 -19.79 5.33
CA LEU A 233 -15.96 -18.79 5.75
C LEU A 233 -15.23 -19.33 6.97
N HIS A 234 -13.88 -19.33 6.94
CA HIS A 234 -13.09 -19.95 8.00
C HIS A 234 -12.28 -18.98 8.84
N ALA A 235 -11.63 -18.01 8.20
CA ALA A 235 -10.73 -17.12 8.90
C ALA A 235 -10.44 -15.84 8.11
N THR A 236 -9.88 -14.85 8.78
CA THR A 236 -9.45 -13.58 8.18
C THR A 236 -7.99 -13.29 8.55
N LEU A 237 -7.29 -12.56 7.69
CA LEU A 237 -6.00 -11.94 7.96
C LEU A 237 -6.14 -10.43 7.86
N THR A 238 -6.05 -9.74 8.98
CA THR A 238 -6.16 -8.28 9.01
C THR A 238 -4.91 -7.61 8.44
N VAL A 239 -5.11 -6.63 7.54
CA VAL A 239 -4.06 -5.81 6.95
C VAL A 239 -4.57 -4.37 6.86
N PRO A 240 -3.98 -3.41 7.59
CA PRO A 240 -3.02 -3.61 8.68
C PRO A 240 -3.60 -4.42 9.86
N LYS A 241 -2.73 -4.83 10.78
CA LYS A 241 -3.14 -5.61 11.95
C LYS A 241 -4.28 -4.93 12.71
N GLY A 242 -5.35 -5.69 12.98
CA GLY A 242 -6.55 -5.21 13.68
C GLY A 242 -7.60 -4.52 12.79
N ARG A 243 -7.30 -4.25 11.52
CA ARG A 243 -8.30 -3.73 10.57
C ARG A 243 -9.12 -4.87 9.98
N HIS A 244 -10.33 -5.05 10.50
CA HIS A 244 -11.27 -6.05 10.01
C HIS A 244 -12.17 -5.48 8.92
N HIS A 245 -12.51 -6.31 7.94
CA HIS A 245 -13.64 -6.02 7.06
C HIS A 245 -14.96 -6.28 7.82
N PRO A 246 -15.96 -5.37 7.80
CA PRO A 246 -17.18 -5.49 8.62
C PRO A 246 -17.91 -6.83 8.48
N LYS A 247 -18.02 -7.38 7.27
CA LYS A 247 -18.69 -8.67 7.00
C LYS A 247 -17.93 -9.88 7.59
N PHE A 248 -16.65 -9.74 7.96
CA PHE A 248 -15.79 -10.84 8.41
C PHE A 248 -15.19 -10.60 9.80
N ALA A 249 -15.67 -9.59 10.52
CA ALA A 249 -15.15 -9.23 11.84
C ALA A 249 -15.29 -10.34 12.90
N ASN A 250 -16.24 -11.23 12.73
CA ASN A 250 -16.48 -12.34 13.66
C ASN A 250 -15.68 -13.61 13.32
N LEU A 251 -14.93 -13.63 12.22
CA LEU A 251 -14.08 -14.77 11.87
C LEU A 251 -12.80 -14.77 12.73
N PRO A 252 -12.29 -15.96 13.06
CA PRO A 252 -10.98 -16.06 13.72
C PRO A 252 -9.89 -15.44 12.82
N GLU A 253 -8.96 -14.74 13.45
CA GLU A 253 -7.81 -14.15 12.78
C GLU A 253 -6.70 -15.19 12.60
N PHE A 254 -5.94 -15.15 11.48
CA PHE A 254 -4.90 -16.14 11.17
C PHE A 254 -3.85 -16.26 12.28
N SER A 255 -3.58 -15.19 13.02
CA SER A 255 -2.66 -15.22 14.17
C SER A 255 -3.11 -16.15 15.29
N SER A 256 -4.39 -16.48 15.41
CA SER A 256 -4.91 -17.45 16.38
C SER A 256 -4.46 -18.88 16.07
N PHE A 257 -4.04 -19.17 14.84
CA PHE A 257 -3.54 -20.48 14.42
C PHE A 257 -2.00 -20.59 14.53
N ALA A 258 -1.32 -19.46 14.76
CA ALA A 258 0.12 -19.44 14.94
C ALA A 258 0.51 -20.00 16.31
N LYS A 259 1.28 -21.10 16.33
CA LYS A 259 1.75 -21.79 17.54
C LYS A 259 3.10 -21.26 18.03
N THR A 260 3.92 -20.76 17.11
CA THR A 260 5.28 -20.32 17.38
C THR A 260 5.46 -18.82 17.11
N ASP A 261 6.49 -18.22 17.69
CA ASP A 261 6.86 -16.83 17.40
C ASP A 261 7.27 -16.63 15.92
N ARG A 262 7.93 -17.62 15.34
CA ARG A 262 8.29 -17.64 13.91
C ARG A 262 7.06 -17.54 13.00
N GLU A 263 5.99 -18.24 13.32
CA GLU A 263 4.72 -18.18 12.59
C GLU A 263 4.03 -16.82 12.74
N ARG A 264 4.07 -16.22 13.93
CA ARG A 264 3.56 -14.87 14.15
C ARG A 264 4.34 -13.83 13.35
N LYS A 265 5.68 -13.91 13.36
CA LYS A 265 6.54 -13.03 12.56
C LYS A 265 6.34 -13.21 11.06
N LEU A 266 6.02 -14.43 10.57
CA LEU A 266 5.65 -14.67 9.18
C LEU A 266 4.40 -13.88 8.78
N LEU A 267 3.36 -13.88 9.62
CA LEU A 267 2.15 -13.11 9.39
C LEU A 267 2.43 -11.60 9.42
N ASP A 268 3.24 -11.15 10.36
CA ASP A 268 3.62 -9.74 10.47
C ASP A 268 4.46 -9.28 9.25
N MET A 269 5.34 -10.13 8.73
CA MET A 269 6.06 -9.86 7.47
C MET A 269 5.11 -9.76 6.28
N PHE A 270 4.13 -10.65 6.16
CA PHE A 270 3.12 -10.55 5.10
C PHE A 270 2.36 -9.21 5.20
N ARG A 271 1.90 -8.85 6.41
CA ARG A 271 1.23 -7.56 6.64
C ARG A 271 2.11 -6.39 6.24
N ALA A 272 3.36 -6.39 6.67
CA ALA A 272 4.32 -5.33 6.36
C ALA A 272 4.56 -5.17 4.84
N PHE A 273 4.53 -6.27 4.08
CA PHE A 273 4.63 -6.23 2.62
C PHE A 273 3.36 -5.72 1.93
N GLN A 274 2.21 -5.83 2.57
CA GLN A 274 0.94 -5.32 2.06
C GLN A 274 0.62 -3.89 2.57
N TYR A 275 1.39 -3.39 3.50
CA TYR A 275 1.25 -2.08 4.13
C TYR A 275 2.55 -1.28 4.00
N PRO A 276 2.82 -0.45 3.14
CA PRO A 276 2.00 0.40 2.28
C PRO A 276 1.73 -0.27 0.92
N ARG A 277 0.50 -0.25 0.48
CA ARG A 277 0.11 -1.04 -0.69
C ARG A 277 0.55 -0.42 -2.01
N TRP A 278 0.47 0.90 -2.14
CA TRP A 278 0.73 1.66 -3.36
C TRP A 278 1.53 2.93 -3.07
N PRO A 279 2.79 2.81 -2.68
CA PRO A 279 3.60 3.99 -2.36
C PRO A 279 3.89 4.84 -3.60
N PHE A 280 3.83 6.15 -3.39
CA PHE A 280 4.32 7.17 -4.30
C PHE A 280 5.69 7.62 -3.81
N ILE A 281 6.66 7.67 -4.70
CA ILE A 281 8.07 7.91 -4.37
C ILE A 281 8.72 8.94 -5.30
N PHE A 282 9.65 9.69 -4.78
CA PHE A 282 10.67 10.41 -5.53
C PHE A 282 12.01 9.68 -5.52
N PRO A 283 12.88 9.95 -6.52
CA PRO A 283 14.25 9.45 -6.51
C PRO A 283 15.05 10.00 -5.33
N PRO A 284 16.12 9.30 -4.92
CA PRO A 284 17.06 9.81 -3.93
C PRO A 284 17.64 11.17 -4.34
N GLY A 285 17.83 12.06 -3.37
CA GLY A 285 18.42 13.37 -3.61
C GLY A 285 17.46 14.44 -4.14
N THR A 286 16.16 14.16 -4.29
CA THR A 286 15.18 15.21 -4.62
C THR A 286 15.19 16.32 -3.57
N PRO A 287 15.29 17.61 -3.98
CA PRO A 287 15.34 18.74 -3.06
C PRO A 287 14.15 18.79 -2.09
N PRO A 288 14.32 19.37 -0.89
CA PRO A 288 13.25 19.42 0.11
C PRO A 288 12.00 20.16 -0.34
N GLU A 289 12.11 21.16 -1.20
CA GLU A 289 10.98 22.00 -1.61
C GLU A 289 9.96 21.23 -2.46
N PRO A 290 10.29 20.55 -3.57
CA PRO A 290 9.36 19.67 -4.28
C PRO A 290 8.74 18.59 -3.38
N VAL A 291 9.53 18.00 -2.48
CA VAL A 291 9.03 16.99 -1.53
C VAL A 291 7.92 17.57 -0.66
N ARG A 292 8.17 18.72 -0.05
CA ARG A 292 7.21 19.42 0.81
C ARG A 292 5.93 19.76 0.06
N ILE A 293 6.06 20.29 -1.16
CA ILE A 293 4.90 20.67 -1.99
C ILE A 293 4.04 19.43 -2.31
N ILE A 294 4.64 18.35 -2.78
CA ILE A 294 3.88 17.15 -3.18
C ILE A 294 3.30 16.42 -1.96
N ARG A 295 4.02 16.30 -0.84
CA ARG A 295 3.46 15.73 0.41
C ARG A 295 2.24 16.52 0.89
N GLU A 296 2.32 17.84 0.87
CA GLU A 296 1.19 18.70 1.26
C GLU A 296 0.01 18.57 0.28
N ALA A 297 0.28 18.52 -1.02
CA ALA A 297 -0.76 18.30 -2.04
C ALA A 297 -1.42 16.92 -1.88
N MET A 298 -0.65 15.86 -1.62
CA MET A 298 -1.20 14.53 -1.34
C MET A 298 -2.06 14.52 -0.08
N ARG A 299 -1.59 15.14 1.02
CA ARG A 299 -2.35 15.24 2.26
C ARG A 299 -3.71 15.91 2.02
N LYS A 300 -3.75 17.01 1.26
CA LYS A 300 -5.00 17.69 0.87
C LYS A 300 -5.87 16.80 -0.02
N SER A 301 -5.27 16.11 -0.98
CA SER A 301 -5.97 15.19 -1.88
C SER A 301 -6.60 14.03 -1.12
N PHE A 302 -5.93 13.47 -0.12
CA PHE A 302 -6.46 12.37 0.70
C PHE A 302 -7.64 12.82 1.58
N ALA A 303 -7.68 14.09 1.97
CA ALA A 303 -8.80 14.71 2.70
C ALA A 303 -9.94 15.16 1.77
N ASP A 304 -9.74 15.18 0.46
CA ASP A 304 -10.72 15.67 -0.51
C ASP A 304 -11.89 14.68 -0.67
N PRO A 305 -13.14 15.09 -0.47
CA PRO A 305 -14.30 14.22 -0.67
C PRO A 305 -14.39 13.60 -2.07
N GLU A 306 -13.95 14.31 -3.10
CA GLU A 306 -13.95 13.81 -4.48
C GLU A 306 -12.99 12.61 -4.63
N PHE A 307 -11.82 12.64 -3.98
CA PHE A 307 -10.92 11.49 -3.95
C PHE A 307 -11.60 10.27 -3.36
N ARG A 308 -12.27 10.43 -2.21
CA ARG A 308 -12.98 9.34 -1.55
C ARG A 308 -14.07 8.73 -2.45
N VAL A 309 -14.85 9.57 -3.13
CA VAL A 309 -15.92 9.14 -4.05
C VAL A 309 -15.33 8.37 -5.24
N GLU A 310 -14.36 8.95 -5.93
CA GLU A 310 -13.74 8.33 -7.11
C GLU A 310 -12.99 7.04 -6.76
N PHE A 311 -12.25 7.05 -5.67
CA PHE A 311 -11.55 5.86 -5.19
C PHE A 311 -12.54 4.73 -4.85
N THR A 312 -13.58 5.01 -4.07
CA THR A 312 -14.61 4.01 -3.71
C THR A 312 -15.31 3.45 -4.94
N LYS A 313 -15.63 4.30 -5.92
CA LYS A 313 -16.25 3.88 -7.19
C LYS A 313 -15.36 2.89 -7.96
N LEU A 314 -14.05 3.14 -8.00
CA LEU A 314 -13.11 2.32 -8.78
C LEU A 314 -12.61 1.08 -8.04
N MET A 315 -12.52 1.16 -6.71
CA MET A 315 -11.91 0.12 -5.88
C MET A 315 -12.92 -0.67 -5.06
N GLY A 316 -14.13 -0.12 -4.87
CA GLY A 316 -15.22 -0.75 -4.13
C GLY A 316 -15.26 -0.43 -2.65
N ASP A 317 -14.12 -0.08 -2.05
CA ASP A 317 -13.97 0.31 -0.66
C ASP A 317 -13.43 1.74 -0.54
N PRO A 318 -13.74 2.44 0.57
CA PRO A 318 -13.14 3.74 0.84
C PRO A 318 -11.61 3.66 0.95
N PRO A 319 -10.88 4.70 0.49
CA PRO A 319 -9.44 4.75 0.64
C PRO A 319 -9.03 4.76 2.11
N ALA A 320 -7.87 4.19 2.40
CA ALA A 320 -7.19 4.29 3.69
C ALA A 320 -5.75 4.79 3.45
N PRO A 321 -5.60 6.05 3.09
CA PRO A 321 -4.31 6.60 2.66
C PRO A 321 -3.32 6.70 3.81
N LEU A 322 -2.03 6.73 3.46
CA LEU A 322 -0.91 6.97 4.35
C LEU A 322 -0.15 8.22 3.90
N SER A 323 0.29 9.03 4.84
CA SER A 323 1.24 10.11 4.60
C SER A 323 2.62 9.58 4.17
N GLY A 324 3.49 10.44 3.65
CA GLY A 324 4.86 10.07 3.30
C GLY A 324 5.65 9.59 4.51
N GLU A 325 5.45 10.21 5.65
CA GLU A 325 6.08 9.90 6.93
C GLU A 325 5.64 8.52 7.46
N GLU A 326 4.35 8.20 7.37
CA GLU A 326 3.83 6.88 7.75
C GLU A 326 4.38 5.77 6.85
N VAL A 327 4.51 6.04 5.55
CA VAL A 327 5.14 5.10 4.61
C VAL A 327 6.63 4.92 4.94
N GLU A 328 7.39 5.99 5.20
CA GLU A 328 8.80 5.92 5.60
C GLU A 328 8.97 5.09 6.88
N GLN A 329 8.12 5.32 7.87
CA GLN A 329 8.16 4.56 9.11
C GLN A 329 7.87 3.07 8.86
N ALA A 330 6.85 2.75 8.07
CA ALA A 330 6.54 1.37 7.69
C ALA A 330 7.71 0.67 6.98
N ILE A 331 8.43 1.37 6.11
CA ILE A 331 9.62 0.82 5.43
C ILE A 331 10.77 0.55 6.41
N LYS A 332 11.02 1.44 7.37
CA LYS A 332 12.05 1.25 8.42
C LYS A 332 11.73 0.07 9.33
N GLU A 333 10.46 -0.16 9.60
CA GLU A 333 9.97 -1.25 10.46
C GLU A 333 9.82 -2.60 9.74
N LEU A 334 10.15 -2.68 8.44
CA LEU A 334 10.07 -3.94 7.71
C LEU A 334 10.89 -5.04 8.40
N PRO A 335 10.31 -6.21 8.63
CA PRO A 335 11.06 -7.35 9.17
C PRO A 335 12.20 -7.74 8.24
N ARG A 336 13.42 -7.83 8.79
CA ARG A 336 14.66 -8.23 8.06
C ARG A 336 15.32 -9.44 8.70
N ASP A 337 14.61 -10.13 9.59
CA ASP A 337 15.06 -11.36 10.23
C ASP A 337 15.27 -12.45 9.19
N LYS A 338 16.49 -12.99 9.10
CA LYS A 338 16.87 -13.96 8.06
C LYS A 338 16.02 -15.24 8.09
N GLU A 339 15.69 -15.73 9.29
CA GLU A 339 14.90 -16.96 9.42
C GLU A 339 13.46 -16.73 8.92
N VAL A 340 12.86 -15.59 9.23
CA VAL A 340 11.52 -15.22 8.76
C VAL A 340 11.52 -14.94 7.27
N VAL A 341 12.55 -14.28 6.76
CA VAL A 341 12.75 -14.06 5.30
C VAL A 341 12.81 -15.40 4.55
N GLU A 342 13.60 -16.37 5.03
CA GLU A 342 13.69 -17.68 4.38
C GLU A 342 12.36 -18.45 4.48
N LEU A 343 11.65 -18.39 5.60
CA LEU A 343 10.32 -18.97 5.71
C LEU A 343 9.34 -18.31 4.72
N TYR A 344 9.37 -16.99 4.61
CA TYR A 344 8.53 -16.28 3.64
C TYR A 344 8.87 -16.65 2.20
N LYS A 345 10.15 -16.79 1.85
CA LYS A 345 10.57 -17.28 0.52
C LYS A 345 10.00 -18.66 0.21
N GLN A 346 10.01 -19.57 1.18
CA GLN A 346 9.38 -20.89 1.02
C GLN A 346 7.87 -20.77 0.81
N MET A 347 7.19 -19.86 1.55
CA MET A 347 5.76 -19.56 1.32
C MET A 347 5.50 -18.94 -0.05
N ALA A 348 6.36 -18.06 -0.51
CA ALA A 348 6.22 -17.41 -1.81
C ALA A 348 6.68 -18.30 -3.00
N GLY A 349 7.44 -19.34 -2.75
CA GLY A 349 7.96 -20.26 -3.76
C GLY A 349 6.97 -21.33 -4.23
N GLY A 350 7.31 -22.01 -5.33
CA GLY A 350 6.50 -23.11 -5.91
C GLY A 350 6.81 -24.52 -5.34
N GLY A 351 7.76 -24.63 -4.42
CA GLY A 351 8.13 -25.90 -3.76
C GLY A 351 7.11 -26.37 -2.72
N PRO A 352 7.35 -27.53 -2.07
CA PRO A 352 6.49 -28.00 -0.98
C PRO A 352 6.42 -26.98 0.16
N LEU A 353 5.38 -27.07 0.98
CA LEU A 353 5.33 -26.29 2.22
C LEU A 353 6.46 -26.74 3.16
N PRO A 354 7.07 -25.81 3.92
CA PRO A 354 8.05 -26.20 4.93
C PRO A 354 7.40 -27.04 6.03
N ALA A 355 8.22 -27.83 6.71
CA ALA A 355 7.78 -28.51 7.93
C ALA A 355 7.39 -27.48 9.00
N ARG A 356 6.35 -27.78 9.75
CA ARG A 356 5.82 -26.95 10.83
C ARG A 356 6.43 -27.33 12.16
#